data_b07945c33cb00057e98eb672ad213ba1
#
_entry.id   b07945c33cb00057e98eb672ad213ba1
#
_cell.length_a   1.000
_cell.length_b   1.000
_cell.length_c   1.000
_cell.angle_alpha   90.00
_cell.angle_beta   90.00
_cell.angle_gamma   90.00
#
_symmetry.space_group_name_H-M   'P 1'
#
loop_
_entity.id
_entity.type
_entity.pdbx_description
1 polymer ?
#
loop_
_entity_poly.entity_id
_entity_poly.type
_entity_poly.pdbx_seq_one_letter_code
_entity_poly.pdbx_strand_id
1 'polypeptide(L)' 'MKYVCDICGYVYDPELGDPDNGVAPGTPWEEVPEDWVCPTCGLGKDAFYPAE' A
#
# COMPACT_ATOMS: atom_id res chain seq x y z
N MET A 1 10.27 -4.73 -1.70
CA MET A 1 9.68 -4.28 -2.97
C MET A 1 8.55 -3.30 -2.70
N LYS A 2 8.56 -2.17 -3.36
CA LYS A 2 7.56 -1.13 -3.10
C LYS A 2 6.45 -1.20 -4.12
N TYR A 3 5.30 -0.68 -3.76
CA TYR A 3 4.14 -0.63 -4.65
C TYR A 3 3.64 0.81 -4.70
N VAL A 4 3.23 1.25 -5.88
CA VAL A 4 2.85 2.64 -6.12
C VAL A 4 1.43 2.68 -6.63
N CYS A 5 0.64 3.60 -6.08
CA CYS A 5 -0.71 3.84 -6.56
C CYS A 5 -0.63 4.52 -7.93
N ASP A 6 -1.30 3.93 -8.92
CA ASP A 6 -1.24 4.41 -10.30
C ASP A 6 -1.90 5.78 -10.46
N ILE A 7 -2.73 6.18 -9.54
CA ILE A 7 -3.52 7.40 -9.65
C ILE A 7 -2.84 8.57 -8.94
N CYS A 8 -2.48 8.40 -7.67
CA CYS A 8 -1.97 9.52 -6.89
C CYS A 8 -0.47 9.45 -6.58
N GLY A 9 0.15 8.33 -6.90
CA GLY A 9 1.60 8.18 -6.67
C GLY A 9 2.00 7.82 -5.25
N TYR A 10 1.04 7.49 -4.39
CA TYR A 10 1.37 7.05 -3.04
C TYR A 10 2.22 5.79 -3.09
N VAL A 11 3.27 5.72 -2.29
CA VAL A 11 4.18 4.59 -2.28
C VAL A 11 3.96 3.77 -1.02
N TYR A 12 3.61 2.49 -1.17
CA TYR A 12 3.56 1.57 -0.05
C TYR A 12 4.91 0.92 0.10
N ASP A 13 5.58 1.22 1.20
CA ASP A 13 6.88 0.64 1.53
C ASP A 13 6.65 -0.42 2.60
N PRO A 14 6.88 -1.72 2.31
CA PRO A 14 6.62 -2.75 3.30
C PRO A 14 7.35 -2.56 4.61
N GLU A 15 8.52 -1.93 4.58
CA GLU A 15 9.27 -1.70 5.81
C GLU A 15 8.61 -0.68 6.70
N LEU A 16 7.86 0.25 6.11
CA LEU A 16 7.18 1.29 6.87
C LEU A 16 5.73 0.92 7.17
N GLY A 17 5.13 0.13 6.29
CA GLY A 17 3.73 -0.23 6.43
C GLY A 17 2.82 0.98 6.32
N ASP A 18 1.66 0.86 6.93
CA ASP A 18 0.69 1.95 7.02
C ASP A 18 -0.01 1.82 8.36
N PRO A 19 0.69 2.08 9.46
CA PRO A 19 0.12 1.83 10.79
C PRO A 19 -1.12 2.66 11.09
N ASP A 20 -1.24 3.82 10.47
CA ASP A 20 -2.43 4.65 10.66
C ASP A 20 -3.68 3.98 10.12
N ASN A 21 -3.52 3.04 9.22
CA ASN A 21 -4.64 2.33 8.61
C ASN A 21 -4.58 0.84 8.89
N GLY A 22 -3.87 0.45 9.94
CA GLY A 22 -3.91 -0.93 10.42
C GLY A 22 -2.91 -1.86 9.76
N VAL A 23 -1.93 -1.34 9.06
CA VAL A 23 -0.90 -2.17 8.42
C VAL A 23 0.43 -1.94 9.13
N ALA A 24 0.85 -2.89 9.94
CA ALA A 24 2.05 -2.74 10.74
C ALA A 24 3.30 -2.66 9.87
N PRO A 25 4.34 -1.95 10.33
CA PRO A 25 5.62 -1.96 9.62
C PRO A 25 6.13 -3.39 9.48
N GLY A 26 6.71 -3.70 8.33
CA GLY A 26 7.20 -5.03 8.05
C GLY A 26 6.19 -5.95 7.41
N THR A 27 5.02 -5.43 7.03
CA THR A 27 3.99 -6.25 6.39
C THR A 27 4.26 -6.33 4.88
N PRO A 28 4.50 -7.52 4.33
CA PRO A 28 4.69 -7.64 2.89
C PRO A 28 3.38 -7.34 2.16
N TRP A 29 3.49 -6.95 0.91
CA TRP A 29 2.33 -6.53 0.12
C TRP A 29 1.24 -7.60 0.08
N GLU A 30 1.64 -8.86 -0.04
CA GLU A 30 0.66 -9.95 -0.12
C GLU A 30 -0.14 -10.11 1.15
N GLU A 31 0.35 -9.59 2.27
CA GLU A 31 -0.35 -9.69 3.54
C GLU A 31 -1.16 -8.46 3.89
N VAL A 32 -1.06 -7.42 3.07
CA VAL A 32 -1.90 -6.25 3.25
C VAL A 32 -3.34 -6.65 3.02
N PRO A 33 -4.28 -6.29 3.92
CA PRO A 33 -5.68 -6.71 3.77
C PRO A 33 -6.26 -6.30 2.43
N GLU A 34 -7.16 -7.15 1.90
CA GLU A 34 -7.78 -6.88 0.61
C GLU A 34 -8.63 -5.62 0.65
N ASP A 35 -9.14 -5.27 1.81
CA ASP A 35 -9.98 -4.09 1.96
C ASP A 35 -9.17 -2.83 2.30
N TRP A 36 -7.85 -2.93 2.37
CA TRP A 36 -7.02 -1.76 2.57
C TRP A 36 -7.07 -0.89 1.31
N VAL A 37 -7.11 0.41 1.50
CA VAL A 37 -7.15 1.35 0.38
C VAL A 37 -6.06 2.37 0.54
N CYS A 38 -5.72 3.01 -0.58
CA CYS A 38 -4.72 4.06 -0.60
C CYS A 38 -5.17 5.18 0.33
N PRO A 39 -4.33 5.57 1.31
CA PRO A 39 -4.74 6.61 2.26
C PRO A 39 -4.85 8.00 1.63
N THR A 40 -4.34 8.16 0.43
CA THR A 40 -4.35 9.46 -0.24
C THR A 40 -5.54 9.61 -1.18
N CYS A 41 -5.85 8.58 -1.96
CA CYS A 41 -6.93 8.70 -2.96
C CYS A 41 -8.07 7.71 -2.75
N GLY A 42 -7.91 6.74 -1.85
CA GLY A 42 -8.98 5.81 -1.51
C GLY A 42 -9.17 4.65 -2.45
N LEU A 43 -8.28 4.45 -3.41
CA LEU A 43 -8.39 3.33 -4.33
C LEU A 43 -7.82 2.07 -3.67
N GLY A 44 -8.33 0.92 -4.09
CA GLY A 44 -7.91 -0.35 -3.53
C GLY A 44 -6.59 -0.83 -4.07
N LYS A 45 -6.20 -2.03 -3.65
CA LYS A 45 -4.91 -2.62 -4.05
C LYS A 45 -4.79 -2.80 -5.56
N ASP A 46 -5.90 -2.90 -6.27
CA ASP A 46 -5.88 -3.06 -7.73
C ASP A 46 -5.22 -1.90 -8.44
N ALA A 47 -5.21 -0.72 -7.82
CA ALA A 47 -4.61 0.45 -8.44
C ALA A 47 -3.12 0.52 -8.24
N PHE A 48 -2.54 -0.44 -7.53
CA PHE A 48 -1.12 -0.43 -7.21
C PHE A 48 -0.35 -1.36 -8.15
N TYR A 49 0.89 -0.97 -8.44
CA TYR A 49 1.78 -1.80 -9.25
C TYR A 49 3.16 -1.81 -8.60
N PRO A 50 3.96 -2.85 -8.85
CA PRO A 50 5.29 -2.91 -8.28
C PRO A 50 6.17 -1.81 -8.86
N ALA A 51 6.87 -1.11 -7.99
CA ALA A 51 7.71 0.01 -8.37
C ALA A 51 9.01 -0.03 -7.59
N GLU A 52 9.79 -0.99 -7.86
CA GLU A 52 10.98 -1.22 -7.09
C GLU A 52 12.17 -0.45 -7.53
#